data_c538378613c468fb02e3508078608175
#
_entry.id   c538378613c468fb02e3508078608175
#
_cell.length_a   1.000
_cell.length_b   1.000
_cell.length_c   1.000
_cell.angle_alpha   90.00
_cell.angle_beta   90.00
_cell.angle_gamma   90.00
#
_symmetry.space_group_name_H-M   'P 1'
#
loop_
_entity.id
_entity.type
_entity.pdbx_description
1 polymer ?
#
loop_
_entity_poly.entity_id
_entity_poly.type
_entity_poly.pdbx_seq_one_letter_code
_entity_poly.pdbx_strand_id
1 'polypeptide(L)'
;MNNLQSPSSTSSAGKTLLWLVTLAVLSVPLAVYSESQEDDTDGTEDAPDSQLMDLRSRVEIPEKARQILQEDMLDHLAVLNEINRYLAENDLLAAADVAETGMGRSLLSKYQDEEMRPGHYMPKEMRKIGWELHDAASRFVTAARQGNLQKTLLAYHRITSACVACHYSYRTR
;
A
#
# COMPACT_ATOMS: atom_id res chain seq x y z
N MET A 1 -10.20 -8.41 65.88
CA MET A 1 -11.47 -7.66 66.11
C MET A 1 -11.83 -7.14 64.73
N ASN A 2 -12.66 -7.88 64.05
CA ASN A 2 -13.94 -7.54 63.45
C ASN A 2 -13.91 -6.38 62.45
N ASN A 3 -14.28 -6.53 61.18
CA ASN A 3 -15.62 -6.89 60.70
C ASN A 3 -15.61 -7.27 59.22
N LEU A 4 -16.17 -8.41 58.93
CA LEU A 4 -16.73 -8.81 57.66
C LEU A 4 -18.02 -8.02 57.39
N GLN A 5 -18.15 -7.43 56.20
CA GLN A 5 -19.46 -7.01 55.71
C GLN A 5 -19.53 -7.11 54.22
N SER A 6 -20.17 -8.17 53.72
CA SER A 6 -20.84 -8.21 52.41
C SER A 6 -22.15 -7.43 52.45
N PRO A 7 -22.55 -6.82 51.37
CA PRO A 7 -23.95 -6.90 51.01
C PRO A 7 -24.20 -7.28 49.55
N SER A 8 -25.00 -8.26 49.40
CA SER A 8 -26.34 -8.28 48.80
C SER A 8 -26.42 -8.04 47.29
N SER A 9 -26.69 -9.18 46.67
CA SER A 9 -27.34 -9.32 45.36
C SER A 9 -28.61 -8.47 45.24
N THR A 10 -28.71 -7.70 44.14
CA THR A 10 -30.01 -7.30 43.60
C THR A 10 -30.14 -7.83 42.17
N SER A 11 -30.94 -8.87 42.09
CA SER A 11 -31.60 -9.36 40.89
C SER A 11 -32.45 -8.23 40.28
N SER A 12 -32.23 -7.86 39.06
CA SER A 12 -33.18 -7.15 38.23
C SER A 12 -33.52 -7.99 37.02
N ALA A 13 -34.64 -8.70 37.19
CA ALA A 13 -35.35 -9.32 36.08
C ALA A 13 -35.98 -8.24 35.18
N GLY A 14 -35.90 -8.45 33.90
CA GLY A 14 -36.89 -7.82 33.06
C GLY A 14 -36.43 -7.19 31.78
N LYS A 15 -36.62 -7.87 30.75
CA LYS A 15 -37.33 -7.54 29.50
C LYS A 15 -36.58 -8.09 28.29
N THR A 16 -36.91 -9.33 27.99
CA THR A 16 -36.79 -9.91 26.66
C THR A 16 -37.63 -9.09 25.69
N LEU A 17 -36.94 -8.23 24.91
CA LEU A 17 -37.57 -7.56 23.78
C LEU A 17 -37.33 -8.46 22.54
N LEU A 18 -38.38 -9.21 22.21
CA LEU A 18 -38.47 -10.02 20.99
C LEU A 18 -38.50 -9.06 19.79
N TRP A 19 -37.41 -8.91 19.08
CA TRP A 19 -37.40 -8.28 17.77
C TRP A 19 -37.76 -9.34 16.73
N LEU A 20 -39.02 -9.34 16.30
CA LEU A 20 -39.46 -10.03 15.08
C LEU A 20 -38.87 -9.32 13.88
N VAL A 21 -37.78 -9.89 13.33
CA VAL A 21 -37.28 -9.49 12.03
C VAL A 21 -38.16 -10.14 10.98
N THR A 22 -39.06 -9.37 10.41
CA THR A 22 -39.84 -9.74 9.23
C THR A 22 -38.88 -9.78 8.04
N LEU A 23 -38.62 -10.99 7.55
CA LEU A 23 -37.90 -11.25 6.29
C LEU A 23 -38.81 -10.81 5.14
N ALA A 24 -38.59 -9.62 4.61
CA ALA A 24 -39.15 -9.23 3.31
C ALA A 24 -38.28 -9.86 2.21
N VAL A 25 -38.77 -10.97 1.67
CA VAL A 25 -38.21 -11.59 0.46
C VAL A 25 -38.56 -10.68 -0.71
N LEU A 26 -37.60 -9.84 -1.12
CA LEU A 26 -37.65 -9.11 -2.39
C LEU A 26 -37.41 -10.12 -3.52
N SER A 27 -38.45 -10.57 -4.15
CA SER A 27 -38.43 -11.30 -5.42
C SER A 27 -37.95 -10.34 -6.52
N VAL A 28 -36.68 -10.45 -6.86
CA VAL A 28 -36.12 -9.80 -8.05
C VAL A 28 -36.54 -10.63 -9.28
N PRO A 29 -37.26 -10.08 -10.26
CA PRO A 29 -37.55 -10.82 -11.48
C PRO A 29 -36.25 -11.08 -12.25
N LEU A 30 -35.97 -12.35 -12.58
CA LEU A 30 -34.95 -12.71 -13.56
C LEU A 30 -35.33 -12.07 -14.89
N ALA A 31 -34.72 -10.96 -15.25
CA ALA A 31 -34.73 -10.46 -16.60
C ALA A 31 -33.95 -11.46 -17.47
N VAL A 32 -34.68 -12.11 -18.36
CA VAL A 32 -34.14 -12.98 -19.39
C VAL A 32 -33.17 -12.13 -20.22
N TYR A 33 -31.89 -12.44 -20.13
CA TYR A 33 -30.90 -11.91 -21.07
C TYR A 33 -31.20 -12.53 -22.45
N SER A 34 -31.78 -11.74 -23.31
CA SER A 34 -31.97 -12.11 -24.72
C SER A 34 -30.59 -12.13 -25.38
N GLU A 35 -30.17 -13.30 -25.78
CA GLU A 35 -29.01 -13.52 -26.64
C GLU A 35 -29.29 -12.85 -27.98
N SER A 36 -28.67 -11.70 -28.22
CA SER A 36 -28.65 -11.08 -29.54
C SER A 36 -27.65 -11.86 -30.38
N GLN A 37 -28.18 -12.52 -31.42
CA GLN A 37 -27.40 -13.16 -32.47
C GLN A 37 -26.40 -12.16 -33.06
N GLU A 38 -25.14 -12.60 -33.10
CA GLU A 38 -24.07 -11.95 -33.83
C GLU A 38 -24.41 -12.01 -35.33
N ASP A 39 -24.67 -10.85 -35.90
CA ASP A 39 -24.68 -10.63 -37.32
C ASP A 39 -23.23 -10.36 -37.73
N ASP A 40 -22.63 -11.37 -38.39
CA ASP A 40 -21.30 -11.27 -38.99
C ASP A 40 -21.33 -10.25 -40.14
N THR A 41 -21.10 -8.99 -39.82
CA THR A 41 -20.64 -8.01 -40.81
C THR A 41 -19.15 -7.77 -40.56
N ASP A 42 -18.35 -8.46 -41.37
CA ASP A 42 -16.96 -8.13 -41.69
C ASP A 42 -16.88 -6.65 -42.09
N GLY A 43 -16.44 -5.84 -41.14
CA GLY A 43 -16.18 -4.43 -41.27
C GLY A 43 -15.03 -4.10 -40.32
N THR A 44 -13.79 -4.40 -40.75
CA THR A 44 -12.57 -3.86 -40.18
C THR A 44 -12.58 -2.34 -40.31
N GLU A 45 -13.37 -1.66 -39.49
CA GLU A 45 -13.07 -0.28 -39.14
C GLU A 45 -12.01 -0.35 -38.03
N ASP A 46 -10.77 -0.10 -38.43
CA ASP A 46 -9.68 0.26 -37.53
C ASP A 46 -10.17 1.43 -36.65
N ALA A 47 -10.81 1.12 -35.51
CA ALA A 47 -11.03 2.07 -34.47
C ALA A 47 -9.64 2.61 -34.11
N PRO A 48 -9.40 3.92 -34.14
CA PRO A 48 -8.10 4.46 -33.77
C PRO A 48 -7.82 3.96 -32.36
N ASP A 49 -6.79 3.10 -32.24
CA ASP A 49 -6.24 2.65 -30.98
C ASP A 49 -5.95 3.91 -30.16
N SER A 50 -6.91 4.28 -29.31
CA SER A 50 -6.75 5.37 -28.34
C SER A 50 -5.81 4.87 -27.25
N GLN A 51 -4.54 4.61 -27.64
CA GLN A 51 -3.46 4.44 -26.71
C GLN A 51 -3.45 5.70 -25.85
N LEU A 52 -3.97 5.58 -24.64
CA LEU A 52 -3.84 6.61 -23.62
C LEU A 52 -2.37 7.00 -23.58
N MET A 53 -2.07 8.19 -24.11
CA MET A 53 -0.70 8.67 -24.25
C MET A 53 -0.08 8.71 -22.85
N ASP A 54 0.88 7.83 -22.60
CA ASP A 54 1.61 7.80 -21.33
C ASP A 54 2.50 9.05 -21.23
N LEU A 55 2.03 10.04 -20.47
CA LEU A 55 2.69 11.34 -20.31
C LEU A 55 3.90 11.31 -19.37
N ARG A 56 4.20 10.17 -18.74
CA ARG A 56 5.36 10.04 -17.87
C ARG A 56 6.67 10.17 -18.65
N SER A 57 7.64 10.84 -18.06
CA SER A 57 8.98 10.96 -18.64
C SER A 57 9.63 9.58 -18.72
N ARG A 58 9.99 9.16 -19.92
CA ARG A 58 10.76 7.93 -20.13
C ARG A 58 12.22 8.15 -19.71
N VAL A 59 12.73 7.24 -18.88
CA VAL A 59 14.13 7.24 -18.43
C VAL A 59 14.85 6.03 -19.00
N GLU A 60 15.91 6.28 -19.73
CA GLU A 60 16.74 5.24 -20.31
C GLU A 60 17.72 4.71 -19.25
N ILE A 61 17.50 3.47 -18.83
CA ILE A 61 18.34 2.75 -17.86
C ILE A 61 18.81 1.46 -18.55
N PRO A 62 20.11 1.15 -18.52
CA PRO A 62 20.63 -0.11 -19.05
C PRO A 62 19.92 -1.32 -18.46
N GLU A 63 19.73 -2.38 -19.26
CA GLU A 63 18.90 -3.54 -18.92
C GLU A 63 19.23 -4.09 -17.53
N LYS A 64 20.51 -4.28 -17.22
CA LYS A 64 20.96 -4.86 -15.95
C LYS A 64 20.61 -3.98 -14.74
N ALA A 65 20.85 -2.67 -14.84
CA ALA A 65 20.49 -1.71 -13.79
C ALA A 65 18.95 -1.57 -13.66
N ARG A 66 18.22 -1.72 -14.77
CA ARG A 66 16.77 -1.71 -14.79
C ARG A 66 16.18 -2.95 -14.09
N GLN A 67 16.74 -4.13 -14.28
CA GLN A 67 16.35 -5.36 -13.57
C GLN A 67 16.54 -5.18 -12.06
N ILE A 68 17.68 -4.64 -11.63
CA ILE A 68 17.92 -4.34 -10.21
C ILE A 68 16.89 -3.36 -9.66
N LEU A 69 16.57 -2.30 -10.42
CA LEU A 69 15.51 -1.36 -10.00
C LEU A 69 14.15 -2.04 -9.85
N GLN A 70 13.81 -2.97 -10.74
CA GLN A 70 12.56 -3.72 -10.65
C GLN A 70 12.52 -4.63 -9.44
N GLU A 71 13.60 -5.33 -9.14
CA GLU A 71 13.75 -6.16 -7.94
C GLU A 71 13.62 -5.31 -6.67
N ASP A 72 14.30 -4.17 -6.58
CA ASP A 72 14.15 -3.24 -5.45
C ASP A 72 12.71 -2.74 -5.28
N MET A 73 11.97 -2.49 -6.38
CA MET A 73 10.58 -2.08 -6.30
C MET A 73 9.66 -3.20 -5.79
N LEU A 74 9.92 -4.45 -6.15
CA LEU A 74 9.20 -5.62 -5.63
C LEU A 74 9.49 -5.83 -4.14
N ASP A 75 10.74 -5.69 -3.73
CA ASP A 75 11.14 -5.76 -2.32
C ASP A 75 10.45 -4.64 -1.52
N HIS A 76 10.43 -3.41 -2.02
CA HIS A 76 9.73 -2.31 -1.36
C HIS A 76 8.22 -2.59 -1.21
N LEU A 77 7.58 -3.19 -2.22
CA LEU A 77 6.16 -3.56 -2.14
C LEU A 77 5.92 -4.62 -1.05
N ALA A 78 6.79 -5.63 -0.95
CA ALA A 78 6.73 -6.64 0.10
C ALA A 78 6.91 -6.02 1.50
N VAL A 79 7.88 -5.11 1.64
CA VAL A 79 8.12 -4.38 2.89
C VAL A 79 6.91 -3.52 3.28
N LEU A 80 6.29 -2.81 2.34
CA LEU A 80 5.07 -2.04 2.60
C LEU A 80 3.93 -2.93 3.09
N ASN A 81 3.78 -4.13 2.50
CA ASN A 81 2.77 -5.09 2.93
C ASN A 81 3.00 -5.55 4.38
N GLU A 82 4.25 -5.88 4.74
CA GLU A 82 4.61 -6.25 6.11
C GLU A 82 4.43 -5.11 7.11
N ILE A 83 4.83 -3.89 6.75
CA ILE A 83 4.58 -2.70 7.58
C ILE A 83 3.09 -2.56 7.85
N ASN A 84 2.22 -2.68 6.82
CA ASN A 84 0.77 -2.58 6.97
C ASN A 84 0.22 -3.63 7.94
N ARG A 85 0.71 -4.87 7.86
CA ARG A 85 0.31 -5.95 8.77
C ARG A 85 0.64 -5.58 10.21
N TYR A 86 1.87 -5.17 10.50
CA TYR A 86 2.28 -4.80 11.86
C TYR A 86 1.56 -3.53 12.38
N LEU A 87 1.27 -2.56 11.50
CA LEU A 87 0.47 -1.39 11.89
C LEU A 87 -0.95 -1.79 12.27
N ALA A 88 -1.57 -2.74 11.55
CA ALA A 88 -2.90 -3.26 11.87
C ALA A 88 -2.93 -4.04 13.20
N GLU A 89 -1.83 -4.70 13.54
CA GLU A 89 -1.62 -5.40 14.82
C GLU A 89 -1.17 -4.45 15.95
N ASN A 90 -0.97 -3.15 15.66
CA ASN A 90 -0.41 -2.14 16.56
C ASN A 90 0.99 -2.50 17.10
N ASP A 91 1.74 -3.33 16.36
CA ASP A 91 3.13 -3.66 16.65
C ASP A 91 4.09 -2.69 15.93
N LEU A 92 4.24 -1.50 16.53
CA LEU A 92 5.03 -0.42 15.94
C LEU A 92 6.53 -0.75 15.91
N LEU A 93 7.02 -1.59 16.83
CA LEU A 93 8.44 -1.96 16.87
C LEU A 93 8.78 -2.91 15.72
N ALA A 94 7.97 -3.94 15.48
CA ALA A 94 8.15 -4.82 14.35
C ALA A 94 8.00 -4.06 13.01
N ALA A 95 7.04 -3.14 12.90
CA ALA A 95 6.91 -2.27 11.75
C ALA A 95 8.19 -1.43 11.51
N ALA A 96 8.79 -0.90 12.57
CA ALA A 96 10.05 -0.13 12.48
C ALA A 96 11.21 -1.00 11.98
N ASP A 97 11.35 -2.21 12.49
CA ASP A 97 12.46 -3.09 12.12
C ASP A 97 12.38 -3.55 10.66
N VAL A 98 11.17 -3.86 10.18
CA VAL A 98 10.94 -4.17 8.76
C VAL A 98 11.23 -2.96 7.86
N ALA A 99 10.79 -1.77 8.25
CA ALA A 99 11.06 -0.55 7.48
C ALA A 99 12.57 -0.23 7.41
N GLU A 100 13.31 -0.36 8.52
CA GLU A 100 14.76 -0.08 8.53
C GLU A 100 15.52 -1.06 7.65
N THR A 101 15.23 -2.36 7.76
CA THR A 101 15.94 -3.40 7.03
C THR A 101 15.59 -3.46 5.54
N GLY A 102 14.37 -3.06 5.17
CA GLY A 102 13.88 -3.17 3.80
C GLY A 102 13.87 -1.87 3.00
N MET A 103 13.84 -0.70 3.67
CA MET A 103 13.72 0.61 3.00
C MET A 103 14.56 1.71 3.65
N GLY A 104 15.28 1.43 4.74
CA GLY A 104 16.06 2.43 5.47
C GLY A 104 17.26 2.97 4.69
N ARG A 105 17.84 4.06 5.17
CA ARG A 105 19.03 4.68 4.54
C ARG A 105 20.25 3.76 4.55
N SER A 106 20.32 2.79 5.45
CA SER A 106 21.36 1.78 5.54
C SER A 106 21.52 0.97 4.23
N LEU A 107 20.43 0.81 3.47
CA LEU A 107 20.43 0.10 2.18
C LEU A 107 21.10 0.87 1.04
N LEU A 108 21.29 2.17 1.16
CA LEU A 108 21.92 2.97 0.12
C LEU A 108 23.37 2.57 -0.18
N SER A 109 24.01 1.86 0.73
CA SER A 109 25.35 1.28 0.56
C SER A 109 25.35 -0.12 -0.04
N LYS A 110 24.17 -0.71 -0.34
CA LYS A 110 24.03 -2.08 -0.85
C LYS A 110 24.80 -2.31 -2.15
N TYR A 111 24.79 -1.31 -3.03
CA TYR A 111 25.45 -1.41 -4.33
C TYR A 111 26.79 -0.70 -4.30
N GLN A 112 27.88 -1.47 -4.32
CA GLN A 112 29.26 -0.97 -4.33
C GLN A 112 29.70 -0.55 -5.73
N ASP A 113 29.20 -1.22 -6.76
CA ASP A 113 29.50 -0.94 -8.17
C ASP A 113 28.58 0.16 -8.71
N GLU A 114 29.15 1.27 -9.15
CA GLU A 114 28.40 2.42 -9.70
C GLU A 114 27.62 2.06 -10.96
N GLU A 115 28.17 1.18 -11.83
CA GLU A 115 27.50 0.75 -13.05
C GLU A 115 26.24 -0.09 -12.78
N MET A 116 26.18 -0.72 -11.61
CA MET A 116 25.05 -1.52 -11.18
C MET A 116 24.00 -0.72 -10.42
N ARG A 117 24.30 0.53 -10.05
CA ARG A 117 23.35 1.38 -9.32
C ARG A 117 22.31 1.99 -10.26
N PRO A 118 21.03 1.66 -10.14
CA PRO A 118 19.99 2.30 -10.95
C PRO A 118 20.04 3.84 -10.87
N GLY A 119 20.30 4.37 -9.68
CA GLY A 119 20.39 5.80 -9.42
C GLY A 119 21.44 6.54 -10.24
N HIS A 120 22.47 5.85 -10.75
CA HIS A 120 23.49 6.45 -11.63
C HIS A 120 22.88 6.95 -12.95
N TYR A 121 21.89 6.23 -13.47
CA TYR A 121 21.22 6.51 -14.74
C TYR A 121 19.96 7.38 -14.60
N MET A 122 19.53 7.66 -13.38
CA MET A 122 18.32 8.44 -13.12
C MET A 122 18.58 9.95 -13.27
N PRO A 123 17.65 10.73 -13.85
CA PRO A 123 17.66 12.18 -13.76
C PRO A 123 17.76 12.63 -12.29
N LYS A 124 18.34 13.81 -12.09
CA LYS A 124 18.57 14.37 -10.74
C LYS A 124 17.28 14.40 -9.90
N GLU A 125 16.17 14.80 -10.51
CA GLU A 125 14.87 14.93 -9.87
C GLU A 125 14.31 13.57 -9.46
N MET A 126 14.40 12.56 -10.34
CA MET A 126 14.00 11.18 -10.03
C MET A 126 14.83 10.59 -8.90
N ARG A 127 16.15 10.80 -8.96
CA ARG A 127 17.08 10.36 -7.92
C ARG A 127 16.78 11.00 -6.57
N LYS A 128 16.39 12.30 -6.56
CA LYS A 128 15.98 13.01 -5.36
C LYS A 128 14.76 12.34 -4.71
N ILE A 129 13.76 11.95 -5.49
CA ILE A 129 12.57 11.24 -4.98
C ILE A 129 12.99 9.90 -4.34
N GLY A 130 13.91 9.16 -4.95
CA GLY A 130 14.47 7.93 -4.37
C GLY A 130 15.13 8.19 -3.00
N TRP A 131 15.93 9.24 -2.87
CA TRP A 131 16.52 9.64 -1.58
C TRP A 131 15.44 10.01 -0.55
N GLU A 132 14.39 10.73 -0.95
CA GLU A 132 13.29 11.12 -0.08
C GLU A 132 12.50 9.91 0.42
N LEU A 133 12.41 8.83 -0.36
CA LEU A 133 11.82 7.56 0.06
C LEU A 133 12.58 6.96 1.26
N HIS A 134 13.90 6.78 1.12
CA HIS A 134 14.73 6.22 2.18
C HIS A 134 14.78 7.10 3.43
N ASP A 135 14.77 8.43 3.25
CA ASP A 135 14.67 9.38 4.36
C ASP A 135 13.32 9.28 5.08
N ALA A 136 12.23 9.11 4.31
CA ALA A 136 10.90 8.93 4.88
C ALA A 136 10.80 7.62 5.67
N ALA A 137 11.39 6.53 5.17
CA ALA A 137 11.45 5.25 5.87
C ALA A 137 12.21 5.38 7.20
N SER A 138 13.38 6.04 7.23
CA SER A 138 14.12 6.25 8.47
C SER A 138 13.38 7.16 9.48
N ARG A 139 12.61 8.15 8.98
CA ARG A 139 11.72 8.94 9.83
C ARG A 139 10.53 8.14 10.37
N PHE A 140 9.99 7.23 9.57
CA PHE A 140 8.97 6.28 10.02
C PHE A 140 9.50 5.41 11.17
N VAL A 141 10.68 4.84 11.02
CA VAL A 141 11.35 4.05 12.08
C VAL A 141 11.44 4.85 13.39
N THR A 142 11.88 6.09 13.30
CA THR A 142 11.98 6.97 14.48
C THR A 142 10.62 7.20 15.14
N ALA A 143 9.58 7.48 14.35
CA ALA A 143 8.23 7.72 14.86
C ALA A 143 7.62 6.45 15.49
N ALA A 144 7.81 5.30 14.85
CA ALA A 144 7.31 4.02 15.32
C ALA A 144 7.94 3.59 16.65
N ARG A 145 9.24 3.76 16.79
CA ARG A 145 9.96 3.49 18.05
C ARG A 145 9.57 4.42 19.20
N GLN A 146 8.98 5.60 18.91
CA GLN A 146 8.39 6.48 19.93
C GLN A 146 7.01 6.00 20.42
N GLY A 147 6.44 4.97 19.83
CA GLY A 147 5.16 4.36 20.25
C GLY A 147 3.92 5.21 19.94
N ASN A 148 4.01 6.21 19.07
CA ASN A 148 2.88 7.06 18.72
C ASN A 148 2.30 6.66 17.35
N LEU A 149 1.22 5.88 17.35
CA LEU A 149 0.60 5.38 16.13
C LEU A 149 0.22 6.48 15.13
N GLN A 150 -0.32 7.60 15.59
CA GLN A 150 -0.74 8.69 14.70
C GLN A 150 0.46 9.32 13.98
N LYS A 151 1.56 9.58 14.69
CA LYS A 151 2.80 10.09 14.09
C LYS A 151 3.41 9.06 13.14
N THR A 152 3.34 7.78 13.51
CA THR A 152 3.82 6.67 12.68
C THR A 152 3.06 6.59 11.37
N LEU A 153 1.72 6.65 11.40
CA LEU A 153 0.88 6.65 10.19
C LEU A 153 1.16 7.87 9.30
N LEU A 154 1.37 9.05 9.89
CA LEU A 154 1.74 10.25 9.13
C LEU A 154 3.12 10.09 8.45
N ALA A 155 4.08 9.46 9.14
CA ALA A 155 5.39 9.16 8.56
C ALA A 155 5.29 8.09 7.46
N TYR A 156 4.43 7.06 7.63
CA TYR A 156 4.14 6.06 6.62
C TYR A 156 3.56 6.67 5.33
N HIS A 157 2.63 7.61 5.47
CA HIS A 157 2.09 8.36 4.32
C HIS A 157 3.20 9.04 3.49
N ARG A 158 4.27 9.51 4.11
CA ARG A 158 5.41 10.12 3.38
C ARG A 158 6.19 9.10 2.55
N ILE A 159 6.30 7.85 3.00
CA ILE A 159 6.90 6.76 2.23
C ILE A 159 6.08 6.53 0.94
N THR A 160 4.78 6.30 1.09
CA THR A 160 3.89 6.05 -0.05
C THR A 160 3.78 7.24 -0.99
N SER A 161 3.88 8.48 -0.47
CA SER A 161 3.90 9.70 -1.29
C SER A 161 5.11 9.76 -2.22
N ALA A 162 6.29 9.29 -1.77
CA ALA A 162 7.48 9.22 -2.63
C ALA A 162 7.28 8.18 -3.76
N CYS A 163 6.67 7.03 -3.46
CA CYS A 163 6.32 6.03 -4.48
C CYS A 163 5.40 6.65 -5.55
N VAL A 164 4.32 7.31 -5.10
CA VAL A 164 3.36 7.98 -6.00
C VAL A 164 4.07 9.03 -6.85
N ALA A 165 4.88 9.91 -6.26
CA ALA A 165 5.58 10.98 -6.98
C ALA A 165 6.48 10.42 -8.09
N CYS A 166 7.23 9.33 -7.82
CA CYS A 166 8.08 8.71 -8.82
C CYS A 166 7.24 8.06 -9.93
N HIS A 167 6.25 7.23 -9.57
CA HIS A 167 5.48 6.45 -10.52
C HIS A 167 4.54 7.29 -11.40
N TYR A 168 4.10 8.46 -10.94
CA TYR A 168 3.35 9.42 -11.77
C TYR A 168 4.22 10.22 -12.73
N SER A 169 5.51 10.38 -12.41
CA SER A 169 6.39 11.25 -13.19
C SER A 169 7.26 10.50 -14.18
N TYR A 170 7.62 9.25 -13.88
CA TYR A 170 8.64 8.52 -14.62
C TYR A 170 8.21 7.10 -15.00
N ARG A 171 8.77 6.61 -16.12
CA ARG A 171 8.71 5.21 -16.54
C ARG A 171 10.04 4.78 -17.14
N THR A 172 10.34 3.49 -17.10
CA THR A 172 11.58 2.90 -17.63
C THR A 172 11.35 1.98 -18.84
N ARG A 173 10.10 1.90 -19.31
CA ARG A 173 9.66 1.15 -20.50
C ARG A 173 8.74 2.00 -21.34
#